data_b44037fbfb38a857526dea5a2351aa07
#
_entry.id   b44037fbfb38a857526dea5a2351aa07
#
_cell.length_a   1.000
_cell.length_b   1.000
_cell.length_c   1.000
_cell.angle_alpha   90.00
_cell.angle_beta   90.00
_cell.angle_gamma   90.00
#
_symmetry.space_group_name_H-M   'P 1'
#
loop_
_entity.id
_entity.type
_entity.pdbx_description
1 polymer ?
#
loop_
_entity_poly.entity_id
_entity_poly.type
_entity_poly.pdbx_seq_one_letter_code
_entity_poly.pdbx_strand_id
1 'polypeptide(L)'
;MKTITIPYVEYKALRVNPSLAGDLTDALQEKFRKLTRLEQVDEEGDLELVVEVTGYDVKATAITADEQAAQSRLTVSVKIEFTNRKYPEDDVSQSFSAYEDFDATLSLDSVEAGLCETIIDKLVEDIFNATVAQW
;
A
#
# COMPACT_ATOMS: atom_id res chain seq x y z
N MET A 1 17.69 -16.77 -3.11
CA MET A 1 16.99 -16.41 -1.88
C MET A 1 15.77 -17.25 -1.71
N LYS A 2 15.52 -17.67 -0.48
CA LYS A 2 14.47 -18.65 -0.21
C LYS A 2 13.37 -18.16 0.72
N THR A 3 13.65 -17.16 1.57
CA THR A 3 12.73 -16.72 2.59
C THR A 3 12.53 -15.21 2.57
N ILE A 4 11.35 -14.78 2.99
CA ILE A 4 11.01 -13.37 3.12
C ILE A 4 10.22 -13.14 4.40
N THR A 5 10.49 -12.04 5.07
CA THR A 5 9.72 -11.55 6.22
C THR A 5 8.93 -10.31 5.80
N ILE A 6 7.61 -10.36 5.95
CA ILE A 6 6.73 -9.22 5.72
C ILE A 6 5.98 -8.96 7.03
N PRO A 7 6.54 -8.12 7.91
CA PRO A 7 5.89 -7.84 9.19
C PRO A 7 4.62 -7.02 9.00
N TYR A 8 3.81 -6.94 10.05
CA TYR A 8 2.59 -6.16 10.04
C TYR A 8 2.89 -4.71 9.67
N VAL A 9 2.10 -4.16 8.75
CA VAL A 9 2.28 -2.78 8.27
C VAL A 9 2.12 -1.79 9.42
N GLU A 10 3.07 -0.86 9.55
CA GLU A 10 3.00 0.21 10.53
C GLU A 10 2.11 1.34 10.01
N TYR A 11 1.30 1.92 10.89
CA TYR A 11 0.39 2.99 10.54
C TYR A 11 0.78 4.28 11.25
N LYS A 12 1.26 5.25 10.49
CA LYS A 12 1.74 6.54 11.03
C LYS A 12 1.00 7.76 10.50
N ALA A 13 -0.01 7.56 9.66
CA ALA A 13 -0.81 8.67 9.16
C ALA A 13 -1.67 9.27 10.27
N LEU A 14 -1.92 10.58 10.19
CA LEU A 14 -2.70 11.28 11.21
C LEU A 14 -4.17 10.86 11.20
N ARG A 15 -4.75 10.66 10.02
CA ARG A 15 -6.12 10.17 9.92
C ARG A 15 -6.11 8.65 10.03
N VAL A 16 -6.89 8.12 10.95
CA VAL A 16 -6.87 6.69 11.26
C VAL A 16 -7.91 5.93 10.44
N ASN A 17 -7.47 4.83 9.81
CA ASN A 17 -8.35 3.80 9.27
C ASN A 17 -7.93 2.48 9.93
N PRO A 18 -8.72 1.96 10.88
CA PRO A 18 -8.27 0.82 11.70
C PRO A 18 -8.01 -0.47 10.93
N SER A 19 -8.64 -0.65 9.77
CA SER A 19 -8.50 -1.90 9.01
C SER A 19 -7.43 -1.83 7.91
N LEU A 20 -6.96 -0.62 7.56
CA LEU A 20 -6.07 -0.46 6.41
C LEU A 20 -4.75 -1.21 6.55
N ALA A 21 -4.11 -1.11 7.71
CA ALA A 21 -2.81 -1.77 7.93
C ALA A 21 -2.91 -3.29 7.82
N GLY A 22 -3.95 -3.87 8.40
CA GLY A 22 -4.19 -5.31 8.30
C GLY A 22 -4.51 -5.75 6.89
N ASP A 23 -5.37 -5.01 6.20
CA ASP A 23 -5.75 -5.32 4.82
C ASP A 23 -4.55 -5.22 3.88
N LEU A 24 -3.73 -4.21 4.05
CA LEU A 24 -2.52 -4.04 3.24
C LEU A 24 -1.51 -5.14 3.53
N THR A 25 -1.33 -5.52 4.79
CA THR A 25 -0.45 -6.63 5.18
C THR A 25 -0.89 -7.93 4.52
N ASP A 26 -2.17 -8.25 4.59
CA ASP A 26 -2.72 -9.48 4.00
C ASP A 26 -2.54 -9.47 2.48
N ALA A 27 -2.80 -8.35 1.85
CA ALA A 27 -2.67 -8.23 0.39
C ALA A 27 -1.22 -8.38 -0.07
N LEU A 28 -0.26 -7.81 0.66
CA LEU A 28 1.16 -7.98 0.37
C LEU A 28 1.60 -9.43 0.52
N GLN A 29 1.25 -10.06 1.62
CA GLN A 29 1.61 -11.46 1.86
C GLN A 29 1.00 -12.38 0.80
N GLU A 30 -0.23 -12.14 0.42
CA GLU A 30 -0.92 -12.91 -0.62
C GLU A 30 -0.24 -12.75 -1.98
N LYS A 31 0.11 -11.52 -2.36
CA LYS A 31 0.78 -11.23 -3.63
C LYS A 31 2.11 -11.96 -3.74
N PHE A 32 2.92 -11.88 -2.69
CA PHE A 32 4.23 -12.52 -2.66
C PHE A 32 4.11 -14.04 -2.64
N ARG A 33 3.11 -14.59 -1.92
CA ARG A 33 2.88 -16.02 -1.90
C ARG A 33 2.49 -16.58 -3.26
N LYS A 34 1.62 -15.84 -4.00
CA LYS A 34 1.14 -16.31 -5.31
C LYS A 34 2.16 -16.16 -6.42
N LEU A 35 2.97 -15.12 -6.39
CA LEU A 35 3.81 -14.75 -7.52
C LEU A 35 5.29 -15.05 -7.31
N THR A 36 5.68 -15.53 -6.14
CA THR A 36 7.06 -15.91 -5.86
C THR A 36 7.13 -17.30 -5.25
N ARG A 37 8.34 -17.86 -5.25
CA ARG A 37 8.62 -19.13 -4.56
C ARG A 37 9.20 -18.90 -3.16
N LEU A 38 9.17 -17.66 -2.68
CA LEU A 38 9.70 -17.33 -1.37
C LEU A 38 8.81 -17.90 -0.28
N GLU A 39 9.42 -18.50 0.72
CA GLU A 39 8.73 -18.95 1.92
C GLU A 39 8.64 -17.76 2.88
N GLN A 40 7.44 -17.48 3.36
CA GLN A 40 7.24 -16.40 4.32
C GLN A 40 7.55 -16.90 5.73
N VAL A 41 8.44 -16.18 6.41
CA VAL A 41 8.85 -16.50 7.77
C VAL A 41 8.63 -15.28 8.67
N ASP A 42 8.40 -15.51 9.95
CA ASP A 42 8.08 -14.44 10.90
C ASP A 42 9.25 -13.53 11.18
N GLU A 43 10.45 -14.05 11.15
CA GLU A 43 11.67 -13.31 11.47
C GLU A 43 12.84 -13.78 10.62
N GLU A 44 13.78 -12.87 10.38
CA GLU A 44 15.08 -13.18 9.79
C GLU A 44 15.03 -13.84 8.41
N GLY A 45 14.05 -13.46 7.58
CA GLY A 45 14.06 -13.90 6.19
C GLY A 45 15.29 -13.38 5.44
N ASP A 46 15.65 -14.03 4.36
CA ASP A 46 16.71 -13.55 3.45
C ASP A 46 16.37 -12.16 2.93
N LEU A 47 15.08 -11.92 2.72
CA LEU A 47 14.52 -10.62 2.35
C LEU A 47 13.63 -10.14 3.49
N GLU A 48 13.59 -8.83 3.67
CA GLU A 48 12.67 -8.21 4.62
C GLU A 48 12.00 -7.01 3.96
N LEU A 49 10.68 -7.00 3.96
CA LEU A 49 9.89 -5.88 3.44
C LEU A 49 9.13 -5.24 4.58
N VAL A 50 9.55 -4.04 4.97
CA VAL A 50 8.86 -3.24 5.98
C VAL A 50 8.08 -2.14 5.28
N VAL A 51 6.79 -2.05 5.57
CA VAL A 51 5.89 -1.07 4.96
C VAL A 51 5.26 -0.21 6.05
N GLU A 52 5.19 1.08 5.78
CA GLU A 52 4.67 2.08 6.70
C GLU A 52 3.67 2.95 5.96
N VAL A 53 2.45 3.08 6.50
CA VAL A 53 1.46 4.04 5.97
C VAL A 53 1.81 5.41 6.52
N THR A 54 2.20 6.32 5.63
CA THR A 54 2.67 7.66 6.01
C THR A 54 1.63 8.74 5.77
N GLY A 55 0.66 8.50 4.90
CA GLY A 55 -0.39 9.48 4.59
C GLY A 55 -1.72 8.81 4.29
N TYR A 56 -2.78 9.46 4.71
CA TYR A 56 -4.16 9.04 4.46
C TYR A 56 -5.00 10.31 4.43
N ASP A 57 -5.23 10.83 3.23
CA ASP A 57 -5.83 12.15 3.03
C ASP A 57 -7.04 12.10 2.14
N VAL A 58 -8.03 12.95 2.44
CA VAL A 58 -9.18 13.19 1.59
C VAL A 58 -9.19 14.66 1.23
N LYS A 59 -9.24 14.96 -0.07
CA LYS A 59 -9.27 16.34 -0.58
C LYS A 59 -10.29 16.50 -1.69
N ALA A 60 -10.91 17.67 -1.75
CA ALA A 60 -11.72 18.06 -2.90
C ALA A 60 -10.78 18.29 -4.10
N THR A 61 -11.10 17.71 -5.26
CA THR A 61 -10.21 17.77 -6.42
C THR A 61 -10.75 18.61 -7.56
N ALA A 62 -12.05 18.56 -7.81
CA ALA A 62 -12.65 19.27 -8.91
C ALA A 62 -14.06 19.69 -8.59
N ILE A 63 -14.39 20.90 -9.02
CA ILE A 63 -15.76 21.38 -9.15
C ILE A 63 -15.93 21.66 -10.63
N THR A 64 -16.86 20.96 -11.28
CA THR A 64 -17.08 21.20 -12.71
C THR A 64 -17.77 22.53 -12.95
N ALA A 65 -17.76 22.99 -14.21
CA ALA A 65 -18.28 24.30 -14.57
C ALA A 65 -19.77 24.49 -14.22
N ASP A 66 -20.53 23.40 -14.11
CA ASP A 66 -21.93 23.43 -13.71
C ASP A 66 -22.16 23.24 -12.21
N GLU A 67 -21.09 23.14 -11.45
CA GLU A 67 -21.07 22.99 -9.99
C GLU A 67 -21.83 21.76 -9.46
N GLN A 68 -22.19 20.81 -10.32
CA GLN A 68 -22.95 19.65 -9.93
C GLN A 68 -22.10 18.39 -9.72
N ALA A 69 -20.87 18.40 -10.20
CA ALA A 69 -19.98 17.25 -10.11
C ALA A 69 -18.73 17.58 -9.30
N ALA A 70 -18.91 17.75 -7.99
CA ALA A 70 -17.77 17.85 -7.10
C ALA A 70 -17.20 16.45 -6.89
N GLN A 71 -15.87 16.35 -6.94
CA GLN A 71 -15.16 15.12 -6.68
C GLN A 71 -14.28 15.27 -5.46
N SER A 72 -14.15 14.22 -4.70
CA SER A 72 -13.16 14.12 -3.63
C SER A 72 -12.17 13.01 -3.99
N ARG A 73 -10.98 13.13 -3.44
CA ARG A 73 -9.91 12.16 -3.69
C ARG A 73 -9.39 11.62 -2.38
N LEU A 74 -9.41 10.29 -2.25
CA LEU A 74 -8.74 9.60 -1.16
C LEU A 74 -7.36 9.18 -1.65
N THR A 75 -6.32 9.65 -0.97
CA THR A 75 -4.92 9.32 -1.28
C THR A 75 -4.30 8.60 -0.10
N VAL A 76 -3.66 7.47 -0.37
CA VAL A 76 -2.89 6.71 0.62
C VAL A 76 -1.44 6.72 0.18
N SER A 77 -0.56 7.09 1.09
CA SER A 77 0.88 7.12 0.86
C SER A 77 1.55 6.13 1.79
N VAL A 78 2.55 5.41 1.24
CA VAL A 78 3.32 4.42 1.99
C VAL A 78 4.80 4.62 1.72
N LYS A 79 5.62 4.20 2.68
CA LYS A 79 7.06 4.12 2.52
C LYS A 79 7.47 2.68 2.74
N ILE A 80 8.37 2.17 1.88
CA ILE A 80 8.89 0.82 2.03
C ILE A 80 10.39 0.86 2.31
N GLU A 81 10.83 -0.13 3.09
CA GLU A 81 12.24 -0.47 3.29
C GLU A 81 12.37 -1.95 2.94
N PHE A 82 13.00 -2.22 1.81
CA PHE A 82 13.23 -3.59 1.35
C PHE A 82 14.71 -3.92 1.53
N THR A 83 14.99 -4.91 2.35
CA THR A 83 16.35 -5.29 2.69
C THR A 83 16.66 -6.67 2.14
N ASN A 84 17.78 -6.78 1.44
CA ASN A 84 18.31 -8.05 0.95
C ASN A 84 19.57 -8.38 1.75
N ARG A 85 19.50 -9.38 2.61
CA ARG A 85 20.62 -9.72 3.49
C ARG A 85 21.81 -10.32 2.76
N LYS A 86 21.56 -10.93 1.60
CA LYS A 86 22.62 -11.54 0.78
C LYS A 86 23.27 -10.55 -0.18
N TYR A 87 22.48 -9.60 -0.68
CA TYR A 87 22.93 -8.63 -1.67
C TYR A 87 22.46 -7.24 -1.25
N PRO A 88 23.17 -6.58 -0.32
CA PRO A 88 22.73 -5.26 0.18
C PRO A 88 22.59 -4.19 -0.90
N GLU A 89 23.28 -4.35 -2.03
CA GLU A 89 23.14 -3.44 -3.17
C GLU A 89 21.74 -3.47 -3.80
N ASP A 90 20.96 -4.49 -3.51
CA ASP A 90 19.59 -4.61 -4.00
C ASP A 90 18.55 -4.02 -3.02
N ASP A 91 19.00 -3.45 -1.92
CA ASP A 91 18.10 -2.79 -0.97
C ASP A 91 17.35 -1.64 -1.63
N VAL A 92 16.08 -1.48 -1.27
CA VAL A 92 15.21 -0.43 -1.81
C VAL A 92 14.61 0.35 -0.65
N SER A 93 14.70 1.68 -0.73
CA SER A 93 13.96 2.58 0.16
C SER A 93 13.21 3.54 -0.73
N GLN A 94 11.89 3.47 -0.73
CA GLN A 94 11.07 4.21 -1.68
C GLN A 94 9.68 4.48 -1.11
N SER A 95 9.07 5.57 -1.58
CA SER A 95 7.70 5.91 -1.23
C SER A 95 6.80 5.76 -2.43
N PHE A 96 5.56 5.33 -2.17
CA PHE A 96 4.53 5.22 -3.19
C PHE A 96 3.26 5.86 -2.69
N SER A 97 2.43 6.32 -3.61
CA SER A 97 1.08 6.73 -3.29
C SER A 97 0.12 6.26 -4.38
N ALA A 98 -1.12 6.05 -3.98
CA ALA A 98 -2.20 5.72 -4.90
C ALA A 98 -3.45 6.43 -4.43
N TYR A 99 -4.33 6.73 -5.35
CA TYR A 99 -5.56 7.45 -5.03
C TYR A 99 -6.75 6.90 -5.81
N GLU A 100 -7.92 7.19 -5.30
CA GLU A 100 -9.19 6.98 -5.99
C GLU A 100 -10.08 8.19 -5.76
N ASP A 101 -10.78 8.60 -6.81
CA ASP A 101 -11.74 9.69 -6.74
C ASP A 101 -13.13 9.15 -6.45
N PHE A 102 -13.92 9.89 -5.73
CA PHE A 102 -15.31 9.54 -5.44
C PHE A 102 -16.19 10.78 -5.43
N ASP A 103 -17.48 10.57 -5.60
CA ASP A 103 -18.48 11.64 -5.62
C ASP A 103 -18.48 12.33 -4.24
N ALA A 104 -18.27 13.64 -4.23
CA ALA A 104 -18.21 14.42 -3.01
C ALA A 104 -19.54 14.48 -2.26
N THR A 105 -20.65 14.10 -2.89
CA THR A 105 -21.96 14.00 -2.21
C THR A 105 -22.07 12.75 -1.34
N LEU A 106 -21.16 11.78 -1.52
CA LEU A 106 -21.14 10.58 -0.71
C LEU A 106 -20.26 10.78 0.52
N SER A 107 -20.63 10.14 1.63
CA SER A 107 -19.77 10.14 2.80
C SER A 107 -18.60 9.19 2.57
N LEU A 108 -17.43 9.52 3.10
CA LEU A 108 -16.28 8.64 3.03
C LEU A 108 -16.60 7.26 3.61
N ASP A 109 -17.29 7.23 4.76
CA ASP A 109 -17.63 5.98 5.43
C ASP A 109 -18.39 5.01 4.53
N SER A 110 -19.22 5.53 3.63
CA SER A 110 -20.03 4.67 2.74
C SER A 110 -19.23 4.06 1.60
N VAL A 111 -18.11 4.66 1.21
CA VAL A 111 -17.32 4.22 0.04
C VAL A 111 -15.90 3.78 0.41
N GLU A 112 -15.49 4.01 1.64
CA GLU A 112 -14.10 3.82 2.07
C GLU A 112 -13.58 2.41 1.81
N ALA A 113 -14.35 1.39 2.15
CA ALA A 113 -13.90 0.00 1.97
C ALA A 113 -13.59 -0.32 0.51
N GLY A 114 -14.47 0.08 -0.41
CA GLY A 114 -14.26 -0.16 -1.83
C GLY A 114 -13.10 0.65 -2.40
N LEU A 115 -12.96 1.91 -1.98
CA LEU A 115 -11.84 2.75 -2.39
C LEU A 115 -10.50 2.19 -1.91
N CYS A 116 -10.44 1.77 -0.66
CA CYS A 116 -9.23 1.19 -0.08
C CYS A 116 -8.84 -0.10 -0.77
N GLU A 117 -9.80 -0.95 -1.12
CA GLU A 117 -9.51 -2.18 -1.85
C GLU A 117 -8.78 -1.89 -3.15
N THR A 118 -9.29 -0.94 -3.93
CA THR A 118 -8.65 -0.55 -5.20
C THR A 118 -7.28 0.09 -4.97
N ILE A 119 -7.16 0.95 -3.98
CA ILE A 119 -5.89 1.61 -3.64
C ILE A 119 -4.85 0.59 -3.20
N ILE A 120 -5.25 -0.37 -2.35
CA ILE A 120 -4.35 -1.44 -1.89
C ILE A 120 -3.82 -2.24 -3.08
N ASP A 121 -4.69 -2.61 -4.03
CA ASP A 121 -4.26 -3.34 -5.21
C ASP A 121 -3.19 -2.58 -5.98
N LYS A 122 -3.34 -1.27 -6.15
CA LYS A 122 -2.36 -0.44 -6.83
C LYS A 122 -1.03 -0.36 -6.07
N LEU A 123 -1.10 -0.16 -4.75
CA LEU A 123 0.10 -0.07 -3.91
C LEU A 123 0.86 -1.38 -3.88
N VAL A 124 0.16 -2.49 -3.75
CA VAL A 124 0.77 -3.82 -3.72
C VAL A 124 1.47 -4.13 -5.04
N GLU A 125 0.86 -3.77 -6.15
CA GLU A 125 1.48 -3.93 -7.46
C GLU A 125 2.76 -3.09 -7.58
N ASP A 126 2.70 -1.82 -7.18
CA ASP A 126 3.86 -0.93 -7.22
C ASP A 126 5.00 -1.45 -6.34
N ILE A 127 4.69 -1.89 -5.13
CA ILE A 127 5.67 -2.43 -4.20
C ILE A 127 6.30 -3.72 -4.76
N PHE A 128 5.47 -4.62 -5.27
CA PHE A 128 5.95 -5.86 -5.84
C PHE A 128 6.91 -5.60 -7.01
N ASN A 129 6.51 -4.70 -7.92
CA ASN A 129 7.31 -4.36 -9.09
C ASN A 129 8.64 -3.71 -8.71
N ALA A 130 8.66 -2.92 -7.63
CA ALA A 130 9.87 -2.25 -7.18
C ALA A 130 10.84 -3.18 -6.44
N THR A 131 10.37 -4.33 -5.98
CA THR A 131 11.17 -5.22 -5.12
C THR A 131 11.59 -6.51 -5.81
N VAL A 132 10.63 -7.37 -6.18
CA VAL A 132 10.96 -8.75 -6.61
C VAL A 132 10.49 -9.11 -8.02
N ALA A 133 9.79 -8.24 -8.72
CA ALA A 133 9.25 -8.58 -10.04
C ALA A 133 10.32 -8.89 -11.09
N GLN A 134 11.56 -8.50 -10.83
CA GLN A 134 12.67 -8.73 -11.75
C GLN A 134 13.42 -10.03 -11.47
N TRP A 135 12.95 -10.81 -10.58
CA TRP A 135 13.65 -12.03 -10.10
C TRP A 135 13.04 -13.30 -10.68
#